data_1188a9d6571da2ec3e1559737930b999
#
_entry.id   1188a9d6571da2ec3e1559737930b999
#
_cell.length_a   1.000
_cell.length_b   1.000
_cell.length_c   1.000
_cell.angle_alpha   90.00
_cell.angle_beta   90.00
_cell.angle_gamma   90.00
#
_symmetry.space_group_name_H-M   'P 1'
#
loop_
_entity.id
_entity.type
_entity.pdbx_description
1 polymer ?
#
loop_
_entity_poly.entity_id
_entity_poly.type
_entity_poly.pdbx_seq_one_letter_code
_entity_poly.pdbx_strand_id
1 'polypeptide(L)' 'MEDQDVLGTINQLAAREEELRAAEGERHLTAEERGELADVELRLDQCWDLLRQRRARREFGQDPDAAEPRAPGTVENYRQ' A
#
# COMPACT_ATOMS: atom_id res chain seq x y z
N MET A 1 8.59 -5.14 13.42
CA MET A 1 7.37 -4.56 12.79
C MET A 1 6.17 -5.43 13.10
N GLU A 2 5.12 -4.81 13.57
CA GLU A 2 3.86 -5.50 13.88
C GLU A 2 2.86 -5.28 12.74
N ASP A 3 1.87 -6.18 12.62
CA ASP A 3 0.80 -5.99 11.64
C ASP A 3 0.08 -4.64 11.85
N GLN A 4 -0.06 -4.22 13.11
CA GLN A 4 -0.69 -2.94 13.44
C GLN A 4 0.07 -1.76 12.87
N ASP A 5 1.39 -1.82 12.78
CA ASP A 5 2.20 -0.76 12.18
C ASP A 5 1.90 -0.65 10.69
N VAL A 6 1.79 -1.77 10.00
CA VAL A 6 1.46 -1.81 8.58
C VAL A 6 0.03 -1.28 8.36
N LEU A 7 -0.92 -1.73 9.19
CA LEU A 7 -2.32 -1.27 9.12
C LEU A 7 -2.44 0.22 9.38
N GLY A 8 -1.65 0.76 10.32
CA GLY A 8 -1.62 2.20 10.57
C GLY A 8 -1.16 2.99 9.36
N THR A 9 -0.13 2.50 8.68
CA THR A 9 0.35 3.11 7.43
C THR A 9 -0.71 3.04 6.34
N ILE A 10 -1.38 1.89 6.20
CA ILE A 10 -2.48 1.73 5.24
C ILE A 10 -3.58 2.75 5.51
N ASN A 11 -3.96 2.93 6.76
CA ASN A 11 -5.02 3.89 7.12
C ASN A 11 -4.65 5.32 6.72
N GLN A 12 -3.40 5.72 6.96
CA GLN A 12 -2.92 7.05 6.57
C GLN A 12 -2.93 7.23 5.06
N LEU A 13 -2.43 6.23 4.34
CA LEU A 13 -2.38 6.27 2.88
C LEU A 13 -3.79 6.27 2.27
N ALA A 14 -4.69 5.45 2.82
CA ALA A 14 -6.07 5.37 2.35
C ALA A 14 -6.82 6.69 2.57
N ALA A 15 -6.57 7.36 3.71
CA ALA A 15 -7.17 8.67 3.96
C ALA A 15 -6.71 9.70 2.94
N ARG A 16 -5.42 9.68 2.59
CA ARG A 16 -4.90 10.59 1.58
C ARG A 16 -5.43 10.27 0.19
N GLU A 17 -5.54 9.00 -0.15
CA GLU A 17 -6.14 8.57 -1.42
C GLU A 17 -7.57 9.10 -1.54
N GLU A 18 -8.35 8.97 -0.47
CA GLU A 18 -9.72 9.43 -0.45
C GLU A 18 -9.82 10.94 -0.66
N GLU A 19 -8.94 11.72 -0.02
CA GLU A 19 -8.89 13.16 -0.22
C GLU A 19 -8.60 13.53 -1.67
N LEU A 20 -7.64 12.86 -2.28
CA LEU A 20 -7.26 13.12 -3.67
C LEU A 20 -8.38 12.73 -4.64
N ARG A 21 -9.03 11.61 -4.40
CA ARG A 21 -10.15 11.17 -5.24
C ARG A 21 -11.37 12.08 -5.08
N ALA A 22 -11.62 12.59 -3.88
CA ALA A 22 -12.70 13.56 -3.67
C ALA A 22 -12.41 14.84 -4.43
N ALA A 23 -11.16 15.33 -4.42
CA ALA A 23 -10.76 16.49 -5.18
C ALA A 23 -10.93 16.27 -6.68
N GLU A 24 -10.57 15.07 -7.16
CA GLU A 24 -10.73 14.69 -8.57
C GLU A 24 -12.19 14.73 -9.02
N GLY A 25 -13.11 14.41 -8.13
CA GLY A 25 -14.55 14.48 -8.41
C GLY A 25 -15.07 15.90 -8.59
N GLU A 26 -14.33 16.90 -8.11
CA GLU A 26 -14.74 18.32 -8.15
C GLU A 26 -13.99 19.13 -9.21
N ARG A 27 -12.78 18.74 -9.54
CA ARG A 27 -11.89 19.48 -10.45
C ARG A 27 -10.82 18.56 -10.99
N HIS A 28 -10.05 19.04 -11.95
CA HIS A 28 -8.88 18.31 -12.42
C HIS A 28 -7.78 18.38 -11.35
N LEU A 29 -7.11 17.27 -11.12
CA LEU A 29 -5.96 17.24 -10.25
C LEU A 29 -4.77 17.94 -10.92
N THR A 30 -3.94 18.59 -10.12
CA THR A 30 -2.65 19.09 -10.60
C THR A 30 -1.73 17.92 -10.95
N ALA A 31 -0.66 18.19 -11.68
CA ALA A 31 0.34 17.17 -11.99
C ALA A 31 0.95 16.58 -10.71
N GLU A 32 1.20 17.43 -9.70
CA GLU A 32 1.72 16.98 -8.41
C GLU A 32 0.73 16.06 -7.70
N GLU A 33 -0.54 16.42 -7.72
CA GLU A 33 -1.58 15.62 -7.07
C GLU A 33 -1.75 14.27 -7.77
N ARG A 34 -1.69 14.24 -9.10
CA ARG A 34 -1.75 12.98 -9.85
C ARG A 34 -0.57 12.07 -9.52
N GLY A 35 0.62 12.65 -9.42
CA GLY A 35 1.82 11.92 -9.03
C GLY A 35 1.72 11.37 -7.61
N GLU A 36 1.19 12.18 -6.69
CA GLU A 36 0.98 11.75 -5.31
C GLU A 36 -0.03 10.61 -5.24
N LEU A 37 -1.13 10.70 -5.97
CA LEU A 37 -2.15 9.65 -5.99
C LEU A 37 -1.57 8.33 -6.49
N ALA A 38 -0.79 8.36 -7.57
CA ALA A 38 -0.13 7.17 -8.09
C ALA A 38 0.83 6.57 -7.06
N ASP A 39 1.62 7.41 -6.38
CA ASP A 39 2.55 6.96 -5.35
C ASP A 39 1.81 6.34 -4.16
N VAL A 40 0.73 6.97 -3.71
CA VAL A 40 -0.09 6.45 -2.62
C VAL A 40 -0.66 5.07 -2.97
N GLU A 41 -1.16 4.92 -4.19
CA GLU A 41 -1.71 3.64 -4.65
C GLU A 41 -0.64 2.53 -4.67
N LEU A 42 0.58 2.86 -5.14
CA LEU A 42 1.69 1.90 -5.13
C LEU A 42 2.06 1.50 -3.70
N ARG A 43 2.12 2.46 -2.80
CA ARG A 43 2.46 2.19 -1.40
C ARG A 43 1.39 1.35 -0.71
N LEU A 44 0.13 1.58 -1.02
CA LEU A 44 -0.96 0.75 -0.51
C LEU A 44 -0.80 -0.69 -0.97
N ASP A 45 -0.48 -0.90 -2.24
CA ASP A 45 -0.26 -2.24 -2.78
C ASP A 45 0.91 -2.94 -2.08
N GLN A 46 1.99 -2.21 -1.82
CA GLN A 46 3.15 -2.75 -1.10
C GLN A 46 2.79 -3.12 0.34
N CYS A 47 1.99 -2.29 1.01
CA CYS A 47 1.55 -2.57 2.38
C CYS A 47 0.67 -3.82 2.44
N TRP A 48 -0.29 -3.96 1.54
CA TRP A 48 -1.13 -5.15 1.49
C TRP A 48 -0.34 -6.41 1.16
N ASP A 49 0.62 -6.31 0.24
CA ASP A 49 1.51 -7.42 -0.09
C ASP A 49 2.35 -7.83 1.13
N LEU A 50 2.86 -6.85 1.87
CA LEU A 50 3.63 -7.10 3.08
C LEU A 50 2.81 -7.86 4.12
N LEU A 51 1.55 -7.45 4.33
CA LEU A 51 0.65 -8.16 5.24
C LEU A 51 0.44 -9.61 4.81
N ARG A 52 0.26 -9.86 3.51
CA ARG A 52 0.12 -11.20 2.99
C ARG A 52 1.37 -12.04 3.24
N GLN A 53 2.55 -11.45 3.04
CA GLN A 53 3.81 -12.13 3.32
C GLN A 53 3.94 -12.50 4.81
N ARG A 54 3.61 -11.55 5.69
CA ARG A 54 3.68 -11.79 7.14
C ARG A 54 2.73 -12.89 7.55
N ARG A 55 1.52 -12.91 7.01
CA ARG A 55 0.52 -13.94 7.28
C ARG A 55 1.02 -15.31 6.81
N ALA A 56 1.55 -15.39 5.58
CA ALA A 56 2.08 -16.64 5.04
C ALA A 56 3.21 -17.19 5.89
N ARG A 57 4.11 -16.32 6.34
CA ARG A 57 5.21 -16.75 7.21
C ARG A 57 4.72 -17.33 8.52
N ARG A 58 3.72 -16.69 9.14
CA ARG A 58 3.13 -17.23 10.38
C ARG A 58 2.50 -18.60 10.16
N GLU A 59 1.80 -18.77 9.04
CA GLU A 59 1.15 -20.05 8.71
C GLU A 59 2.14 -21.19 8.53
N PHE A 60 3.34 -20.89 8.04
CA PHE A 60 4.39 -21.88 7.82
C PHE A 60 5.44 -21.92 8.94
N GLY A 61 5.16 -21.29 10.07
CA GLY A 61 6.09 -21.29 11.21
C GLY A 61 7.34 -20.46 10.99
N GLN A 62 7.34 -19.56 10.02
CA GLN A 62 8.45 -18.66 9.75
C GLN A 62 8.26 -17.33 10.48
N ASP A 63 9.36 -16.58 10.62
CA ASP A 63 9.33 -15.27 11.27
C ASP A 63 8.64 -14.23 10.39
N PRO A 64 7.48 -13.70 10.81
CA PRO A 64 6.81 -12.66 10.03
C PRO A 64 7.64 -11.38 9.89
N ASP A 65 8.51 -11.08 10.84
CA ASP A 65 9.35 -9.88 10.78
C ASP A 65 10.44 -9.96 9.72
N ALA A 66 10.68 -11.15 9.17
CA ALA A 66 11.60 -11.33 8.05
C ALA A 66 10.96 -10.93 6.70
N ALA A 67 9.65 -10.69 6.66
CA ALA A 67 8.99 -10.23 5.44
C ALA A 67 9.44 -8.80 5.10
N GLU A 68 9.64 -8.53 3.82
CA GLU A 68 10.08 -7.22 3.34
C GLU A 68 9.18 -6.73 2.21
N PRO A 69 9.01 -5.40 2.07
CA PRO A 69 8.27 -4.86 0.94
C PRO A 69 8.91 -5.29 -0.38
N ARG A 70 8.07 -5.70 -1.33
CA ARG A 70 8.55 -6.08 -2.66
C ARG A 70 8.60 -4.86 -3.57
N ALA A 71 9.38 -4.97 -4.64
CA ALA A 71 9.45 -3.92 -5.64
C ALA A 71 8.06 -3.68 -6.25
N PRO A 72 7.71 -2.43 -6.61
CA PRO A 72 6.39 -2.11 -7.17
C PRO A 72 6.01 -2.95 -8.37
N GLY A 73 6.94 -3.24 -9.26
CA GLY A 73 6.68 -4.07 -10.44
C GLY A 73 6.21 -5.48 -10.08
N THR A 74 6.78 -6.08 -9.03
CA THR A 74 6.37 -7.40 -8.55
C THR A 74 4.94 -7.35 -8.00
N VAL A 75 4.62 -6.32 -7.21
CA VAL A 75 3.29 -6.15 -6.62
C VAL A 75 2.25 -5.91 -7.70
N GLU A 76 2.54 -5.07 -8.69
CA GLU A 76 1.63 -4.78 -9.79
C GLU A 76 1.33 -6.02 -10.63
N ASN A 77 2.35 -6.83 -10.91
CA ASN A 77 2.18 -8.08 -11.67
C ASN A 77 1.29 -9.07 -10.94
N TYR A 78 1.30 -9.02 -9.63
CA TYR A 78 0.47 -9.89 -8.79
C TYR A 78 -1.03 -9.64 -8.99
N ARG A 79 -1.41 -8.47 -9.46
CA ARG A 79 -2.80 -8.05 -9.66
C ARG A 79 -3.40 -8.51 -10.99
N GLN A 80 -2.57 -9.00 -11.86
CA GLN A 80 -2.99 -9.38 -13.22
C GLN A 80 -3.37 -10.86 -13.33
#